data_635043e9ab08350ae733bdf1d606f908
#
_entry.id   635043e9ab08350ae733bdf1d606f908
#
_cell.length_a   1.000
_cell.length_b   1.000
_cell.length_c   1.000
_cell.angle_alpha   90.00
_cell.angle_beta   90.00
_cell.angle_gamma   90.00
#
_symmetry.space_group_name_H-M   'P 1'
#
loop_
_entity.id
_entity.type
_entity.pdbx_description
1 polymer ?
#
loop_
_entity_poly.entity_id
_entity_poly.type
_entity_poly.pdbx_seq_one_letter_code
_entity_poly.pdbx_strand_id
1 'polypeptide(L)'
;MDLLLAQALWVLGLLSDERLPEEVGVRGLEAGLDTETLCILSILMPNESKEARRLFEKILEEFHLPEIDKANAARIYARDISKKILKNELSPSDGANRLWDASIRVNDPNFHDLDTFIYAASELESRPGDVEFFNSEIIKEANIWVKHNS
;
A
#
# COMPACT_ATOMS: atom_id res chain seq x y z
N MET A 1 -2.69 7.82 -11.12
CA MET A 1 -3.49 6.88 -10.31
C MET A 1 -2.97 5.47 -10.48
N ASP A 2 -2.56 4.83 -9.40
CA ASP A 2 -2.05 3.46 -9.44
C ASP A 2 -3.13 2.51 -8.89
N LEU A 3 -3.85 1.86 -9.79
CA LEU A 3 -4.92 0.93 -9.42
C LEU A 3 -4.37 -0.33 -8.75
N LEU A 4 -3.16 -0.76 -9.10
CA LEU A 4 -2.54 -1.91 -8.46
C LEU A 4 -2.23 -1.61 -7.00
N LEU A 5 -1.73 -0.40 -6.70
CA LEU A 5 -1.50 0.04 -5.32
C LEU A 5 -2.82 0.13 -4.56
N ALA A 6 -3.86 0.70 -5.18
CA ALA A 6 -5.19 0.77 -4.55
C ALA A 6 -5.71 -0.64 -4.22
N GLN A 7 -5.55 -1.59 -5.14
CA GLN A 7 -5.92 -2.98 -4.90
C GLN A 7 -5.13 -3.57 -3.72
N ALA A 8 -3.82 -3.33 -3.67
CA ALA A 8 -2.98 -3.85 -2.59
C ALA A 8 -3.41 -3.30 -1.23
N LEU A 9 -3.68 -1.99 -1.14
CA LEU A 9 -4.16 -1.35 0.07
C LEU A 9 -5.52 -1.91 0.50
N TRP A 10 -6.40 -2.14 -0.46
CA TRP A 10 -7.73 -2.70 -0.20
C TRP A 10 -7.63 -4.15 0.31
N VAL A 11 -6.79 -4.97 -0.31
CA VAL A 11 -6.57 -6.37 0.11
C VAL A 11 -5.99 -6.44 1.52
N LEU A 12 -5.09 -5.51 1.88
CA LEU A 12 -4.50 -5.44 3.23
C LEU A 12 -5.43 -4.83 4.27
N GLY A 13 -6.60 -4.31 3.86
CA GLY A 13 -7.51 -3.65 4.79
C GLY A 13 -7.09 -2.23 5.15
N LEU A 14 -6.18 -1.63 4.37
CA LEU A 14 -5.71 -0.25 4.55
C LEU A 14 -6.55 0.76 3.77
N LEU A 15 -7.39 0.29 2.87
CA LEU A 15 -8.34 1.09 2.11
C LEU A 15 -9.72 0.47 2.29
N SER A 16 -10.60 1.13 3.03
CA SER A 16 -11.95 0.62 3.30
C SER A 16 -12.87 0.81 2.10
N ASP A 17 -13.92 -0.01 2.03
CA ASP A 17 -14.93 0.09 0.98
C ASP A 17 -15.58 1.49 0.94
N GLU A 18 -15.75 2.11 2.10
CA GLU A 18 -16.36 3.44 2.22
C GLU A 18 -15.52 4.53 1.55
N ARG A 19 -14.22 4.33 1.44
CA ARG A 19 -13.30 5.29 0.84
C ARG A 19 -13.06 5.05 -0.65
N LEU A 20 -13.54 3.95 -1.19
CA LEU A 20 -13.36 3.63 -2.61
C LEU A 20 -13.94 4.70 -3.56
N PRO A 21 -15.11 5.30 -3.30
CA PRO A 21 -15.62 6.33 -4.20
C PRO A 21 -14.66 7.50 -4.38
N GLU A 22 -14.04 8.00 -3.32
CA GLU A 22 -13.10 9.10 -3.42
C GLU A 22 -11.72 8.64 -3.88
N GLU A 23 -11.16 7.62 -3.21
CA GLU A 23 -9.77 7.21 -3.45
C GLU A 23 -9.57 6.54 -4.81
N VAL A 24 -10.58 5.89 -5.35
CA VAL A 24 -10.50 5.24 -6.66
C VAL A 24 -11.35 5.97 -7.69
N GLY A 25 -12.62 6.24 -7.39
CA GLY A 25 -13.53 6.85 -8.33
C GLY A 25 -13.13 8.27 -8.71
N VAL A 26 -13.13 9.17 -7.75
CA VAL A 26 -12.80 10.59 -7.99
C VAL A 26 -11.37 10.74 -8.47
N ARG A 27 -10.41 10.14 -7.77
CA ARG A 27 -8.99 10.27 -8.13
C ARG A 27 -8.67 9.60 -9.46
N GLY A 28 -9.34 8.49 -9.77
CA GLY A 28 -9.17 7.83 -11.06
C GLY A 28 -9.60 8.74 -12.21
N LEU A 29 -10.76 9.39 -12.07
CA LEU A 29 -11.24 10.35 -13.08
C LEU A 29 -10.31 11.55 -13.20
N GLU A 30 -9.83 12.09 -12.07
CA GLU A 30 -8.88 13.21 -12.08
C GLU A 30 -7.58 12.83 -12.79
N ALA A 31 -7.18 11.55 -12.71
CA ALA A 31 -5.98 11.06 -13.36
C ALA A 31 -6.19 10.69 -14.83
N GLY A 32 -7.39 10.91 -15.37
CA GLY A 32 -7.70 10.67 -16.77
C GLY A 32 -8.19 9.26 -17.08
N LEU A 33 -8.48 8.45 -16.07
CA LEU A 33 -9.10 7.14 -16.29
C LEU A 33 -10.59 7.36 -16.52
N ASP A 34 -11.02 7.30 -17.77
CA ASP A 34 -12.38 7.68 -18.17
C ASP A 34 -13.21 6.45 -18.52
N THR A 35 -13.76 5.81 -17.49
CA THR A 35 -14.69 4.69 -17.67
C THR A 35 -16.02 4.98 -16.99
N GLU A 36 -17.07 4.40 -17.52
CA GLU A 36 -18.41 4.52 -16.92
C GLU A 36 -18.43 3.99 -15.49
N THR A 37 -17.76 2.86 -15.24
CA THR A 37 -17.72 2.24 -13.92
C THR A 37 -17.07 3.16 -12.89
N LEU A 38 -15.97 3.85 -13.25
CA LEU A 38 -15.34 4.84 -12.37
C LEU A 38 -16.28 6.03 -12.10
N CYS A 39 -16.99 6.49 -13.12
CA CYS A 39 -17.97 7.58 -12.93
C CYS A 39 -19.05 7.17 -11.93
N ILE A 40 -19.59 5.97 -12.04
CA ILE A 40 -20.63 5.49 -11.13
C ILE A 40 -20.06 5.36 -9.71
N LEU A 41 -18.86 4.78 -9.58
CA LEU A 41 -18.20 4.66 -8.28
C LEU A 41 -18.01 6.02 -7.61
N SER A 42 -17.59 7.04 -8.36
CA SER A 42 -17.24 8.35 -7.84
C SER A 42 -18.38 9.08 -7.13
N ILE A 43 -19.63 8.75 -7.47
CA ILE A 43 -20.80 9.42 -6.93
C ILE A 43 -21.50 8.65 -5.80
N LEU A 44 -21.00 7.47 -5.45
CA LEU A 44 -21.61 6.68 -4.37
C LEU A 44 -21.41 7.34 -3.01
N MET A 45 -22.39 7.17 -2.14
CA MET A 45 -22.36 7.66 -0.77
C MET A 45 -21.69 6.64 0.16
N PRO A 46 -21.20 7.08 1.33
CA PRO A 46 -20.54 6.16 2.27
C PRO A 46 -21.37 4.95 2.70
N ASN A 47 -22.70 5.10 2.74
CA ASN A 47 -23.60 3.99 3.11
C ASN A 47 -23.80 2.98 1.98
N GLU A 48 -23.22 3.20 0.82
CA GLU A 48 -23.30 2.32 -0.34
C GLU A 48 -22.03 1.48 -0.51
N SER A 49 -21.40 1.09 0.60
CA SER A 49 -20.11 0.41 0.59
C SER A 49 -20.13 -0.94 -0.14
N LYS A 50 -21.24 -1.68 -0.08
CA LYS A 50 -21.36 -2.95 -0.80
C LYS A 50 -21.32 -2.73 -2.31
N GLU A 51 -22.01 -1.70 -2.78
CA GLU A 51 -22.02 -1.35 -4.19
C GLU A 51 -20.65 -0.82 -4.62
N ALA A 52 -19.97 -0.03 -3.77
CA ALA A 52 -18.62 0.45 -4.02
C ALA A 52 -17.66 -0.72 -4.20
N ARG A 53 -17.73 -1.72 -3.35
CA ARG A 53 -16.92 -2.93 -3.45
C ARG A 53 -17.15 -3.66 -4.77
N ARG A 54 -18.41 -3.86 -5.13
CA ARG A 54 -18.77 -4.52 -6.38
C ARG A 54 -18.23 -3.77 -7.59
N LEU A 55 -18.35 -2.45 -7.60
CA LEU A 55 -17.85 -1.62 -8.69
C LEU A 55 -16.32 -1.64 -8.76
N PHE A 56 -15.65 -1.64 -7.60
CA PHE A 56 -14.19 -1.73 -7.58
C PHE A 56 -13.70 -3.07 -8.17
N GLU A 57 -14.33 -4.17 -7.81
CA GLU A 57 -14.01 -5.48 -8.38
C GLU A 57 -14.19 -5.46 -9.91
N LYS A 58 -15.25 -4.82 -10.41
CA LYS A 58 -15.48 -4.66 -11.83
C LYS A 58 -14.40 -3.80 -12.49
N ILE A 59 -13.97 -2.72 -11.84
CA ILE A 59 -12.89 -1.86 -12.35
C ILE A 59 -11.59 -2.67 -12.47
N LEU A 60 -11.27 -3.49 -11.49
CA LEU A 60 -10.08 -4.34 -11.54
C LEU A 60 -10.13 -5.29 -12.74
N GLU A 61 -11.28 -5.87 -13.04
CA GLU A 61 -11.47 -6.71 -14.23
C GLU A 61 -11.31 -5.90 -15.52
N GLU A 62 -11.90 -4.72 -15.60
CA GLU A 62 -11.83 -3.86 -16.78
C GLU A 62 -10.38 -3.45 -17.09
N PHE A 63 -9.55 -3.28 -16.09
CA PHE A 63 -8.14 -2.91 -16.25
C PHE A 63 -7.21 -4.13 -16.21
N HIS A 64 -7.77 -5.34 -16.28
CA HIS A 64 -7.01 -6.61 -16.34
C HIS A 64 -6.08 -6.84 -15.15
N LEU A 65 -6.53 -6.45 -13.95
CA LEU A 65 -5.80 -6.68 -12.71
C LEU A 65 -6.34 -7.94 -12.03
N PRO A 66 -5.57 -9.04 -12.00
CA PRO A 66 -6.00 -10.26 -11.33
C PRO A 66 -6.04 -10.11 -9.82
N GLU A 67 -6.72 -11.03 -9.15
CA GLU A 67 -6.70 -11.09 -7.70
C GLU A 67 -5.26 -11.31 -7.21
N ILE A 68 -4.94 -10.69 -6.07
CA ILE A 68 -3.64 -10.86 -5.41
C ILE A 68 -3.88 -11.30 -3.97
N ASP A 69 -2.95 -12.08 -3.42
CA ASP A 69 -2.99 -12.46 -2.02
C ASP A 69 -2.39 -11.35 -1.15
N LYS A 70 -2.52 -11.50 0.16
CA LYS A 70 -2.03 -10.50 1.11
C LYS A 70 -0.50 -10.35 1.06
N ALA A 71 0.23 -11.44 0.84
CA ALA A 71 1.68 -11.37 0.72
C ALA A 71 2.11 -10.51 -0.48
N ASN A 72 1.50 -10.74 -1.64
CA ASN A 72 1.78 -9.94 -2.82
C ASN A 72 1.33 -8.49 -2.65
N ALA A 73 0.19 -8.27 -2.00
CA ALA A 73 -0.27 -6.91 -1.67
C ALA A 73 0.75 -6.19 -0.79
N ALA A 74 1.30 -6.86 0.21
CA ALA A 74 2.34 -6.29 1.08
C ALA A 74 3.62 -5.96 0.31
N ARG A 75 4.00 -6.78 -0.66
CA ARG A 75 5.16 -6.50 -1.52
C ARG A 75 4.95 -5.26 -2.39
N ILE A 76 3.76 -5.11 -2.96
CA ILE A 76 3.40 -3.91 -3.74
C ILE A 76 3.45 -2.67 -2.85
N TYR A 77 2.89 -2.76 -1.66
CA TYR A 77 2.90 -1.66 -0.69
C TYR A 77 4.33 -1.31 -0.26
N ALA A 78 5.16 -2.32 0.01
CA ALA A 78 6.55 -2.10 0.42
C ALA A 78 7.34 -1.36 -0.64
N ARG A 79 7.09 -1.64 -1.92
CA ARG A 79 7.75 -0.92 -3.02
C ARG A 79 7.33 0.54 -3.04
N ASP A 80 6.06 0.83 -2.84
CA ASP A 80 5.55 2.19 -2.79
C ASP A 80 6.13 2.96 -1.59
N ILE A 81 6.11 2.36 -0.41
CA ILE A 81 6.68 2.96 0.81
C ILE A 81 8.18 3.21 0.61
N SER A 82 8.90 2.26 0.03
CA SER A 82 10.33 2.41 -0.25
C SER A 82 10.61 3.61 -1.17
N LYS A 83 9.83 3.79 -2.21
CA LYS A 83 9.94 4.96 -3.10
C LYS A 83 9.70 6.27 -2.34
N LYS A 84 8.71 6.30 -1.47
CA LYS A 84 8.41 7.49 -0.66
C LYS A 84 9.53 7.83 0.32
N ILE A 85 10.13 6.81 0.93
CA ILE A 85 11.29 7.01 1.80
C ILE A 85 12.45 7.63 1.02
N LEU A 86 12.76 7.10 -0.16
CA LEU A 86 13.88 7.59 -0.98
C LEU A 86 13.65 8.99 -1.52
N LYS A 87 12.40 9.41 -1.69
CA LYS A 87 12.03 10.75 -2.14
C LYS A 87 11.86 11.74 -0.99
N ASN A 88 12.11 11.33 0.24
CA ASN A 88 11.90 12.13 1.45
C ASN A 88 10.43 12.57 1.65
N GLU A 89 9.49 11.82 1.10
CA GLU A 89 8.06 12.03 1.31
C GLU A 89 7.56 11.38 2.59
N LEU A 90 8.36 10.45 3.13
CA LEU A 90 8.05 9.69 4.33
C LEU A 90 9.34 9.43 5.08
N SER A 91 9.34 9.64 6.40
CA SER A 91 10.53 9.34 7.20
C SER A 91 10.84 7.84 7.19
N PRO A 92 12.11 7.44 7.30
CA PRO A 92 12.45 6.02 7.35
C PRO A 92 11.71 5.27 8.47
N SER A 93 11.63 5.83 9.66
CA SER A 93 10.97 5.19 10.80
C SER A 93 9.46 5.04 10.59
N ASP A 94 8.80 6.06 10.05
CA ASP A 94 7.37 5.99 9.73
C ASP A 94 7.10 4.95 8.66
N GLY A 95 7.95 4.91 7.63
CA GLY A 95 7.85 3.91 6.58
C GLY A 95 7.99 2.49 7.11
N ALA A 96 9.01 2.25 7.94
CA ALA A 96 9.25 0.94 8.54
C ALA A 96 8.09 0.51 9.44
N ASN A 97 7.52 1.43 10.21
CA ASN A 97 6.36 1.13 11.05
C ASN A 97 5.12 0.77 10.23
N ARG A 98 4.89 1.45 9.11
CA ARG A 98 3.79 1.09 8.20
C ARG A 98 3.96 -0.29 7.62
N LEU A 99 5.20 -0.68 7.29
CA LEU A 99 5.48 -2.01 6.77
C LEU A 99 5.39 -3.09 7.84
N TRP A 100 5.70 -2.76 9.07
CA TRP A 100 5.47 -3.66 10.21
C TRP A 100 3.97 -3.96 10.34
N ASP A 101 3.13 -2.91 10.31
CA ASP A 101 1.68 -3.09 10.33
C ASP A 101 1.20 -3.95 9.15
N ALA A 102 1.73 -3.71 7.96
CA ALA A 102 1.37 -4.50 6.77
C ALA A 102 1.71 -5.98 6.96
N SER A 103 2.87 -6.28 7.54
CA SER A 103 3.28 -7.67 7.82
C SER A 103 2.31 -8.36 8.78
N ILE A 104 1.85 -7.63 9.80
CA ILE A 104 0.85 -8.15 10.73
C ILE A 104 -0.45 -8.48 9.99
N ARG A 105 -0.85 -7.65 9.04
CA ARG A 105 -2.07 -7.84 8.26
C ARG A 105 -1.97 -9.03 7.30
N VAL A 106 -0.78 -9.35 6.80
CA VAL A 106 -0.55 -10.57 6.02
C VAL A 106 -0.86 -11.80 6.86
N ASN A 107 -0.48 -11.76 8.14
CA ASN A 107 -0.79 -12.81 9.11
C ASN A 107 -0.38 -14.21 8.65
N ASP A 108 0.82 -14.32 8.11
CA ASP A 108 1.41 -15.58 7.66
C ASP A 108 2.80 -15.72 8.29
N PRO A 109 3.02 -16.74 9.16
CA PRO A 109 4.31 -16.93 9.81
C PRO A 109 5.45 -17.23 8.84
N ASN A 110 5.14 -17.61 7.60
CA ASN A 110 6.13 -17.87 6.57
C ASN A 110 6.49 -16.62 5.73
N PHE A 111 5.83 -15.49 5.97
CA PHE A 111 6.11 -14.26 5.26
C PHE A 111 7.21 -13.49 5.98
N HIS A 112 8.39 -13.40 5.39
CA HIS A 112 9.58 -12.76 5.97
C HIS A 112 10.16 -11.64 5.11
N ASP A 113 9.47 -11.28 4.03
CA ASP A 113 9.98 -10.32 3.05
C ASP A 113 10.25 -8.93 3.63
N LEU A 114 9.56 -8.55 4.71
CA LEU A 114 9.67 -7.23 5.34
C LEU A 114 10.48 -7.24 6.63
N ASP A 115 11.16 -8.34 6.93
CA ASP A 115 11.85 -8.52 8.23
C ASP A 115 12.89 -7.43 8.52
N THR A 116 13.62 -6.95 7.52
CA THR A 116 14.62 -5.89 7.73
C THR A 116 13.97 -4.60 8.23
N PHE A 117 12.83 -4.22 7.63
CA PHE A 117 12.07 -3.04 8.08
C PHE A 117 11.52 -3.23 9.49
N ILE A 118 10.99 -4.42 9.77
CA ILE A 118 10.40 -4.75 11.08
C ILE A 118 11.46 -4.72 12.16
N TYR A 119 12.61 -5.32 11.90
CA TYR A 119 13.73 -5.33 12.83
C TYR A 119 14.17 -3.90 13.17
N ALA A 120 14.38 -3.07 12.15
CA ALA A 120 14.80 -1.68 12.36
C ALA A 120 13.76 -0.88 13.13
N ALA A 121 12.48 -1.03 12.81
CA ALA A 121 11.40 -0.34 13.53
C ALA A 121 11.35 -0.76 15.01
N SER A 122 11.47 -2.04 15.27
CA SER A 122 11.46 -2.61 16.62
C SER A 122 12.65 -2.10 17.45
N GLU A 123 13.85 -2.10 16.84
CA GLU A 123 15.06 -1.64 17.51
C GLU A 123 15.02 -0.14 17.80
N LEU A 124 14.40 0.67 16.92
CA LEU A 124 14.23 2.10 17.16
C LEU A 124 13.39 2.40 18.39
N GLU A 125 12.39 1.57 18.68
CA GLU A 125 11.60 1.72 19.91
C GLU A 125 12.45 1.49 21.16
N SER A 126 13.37 0.51 21.11
CA SER A 126 14.22 0.13 22.23
C SER A 126 15.49 0.97 22.34
N ARG A 127 15.97 1.50 21.22
CA ARG A 127 17.25 2.21 21.12
C ARG A 127 17.10 3.54 20.37
N PRO A 128 16.37 4.51 20.91
CA PRO A 128 16.18 5.78 20.20
C PRO A 128 17.48 6.56 19.98
N GLY A 129 18.55 6.26 20.72
CA GLY A 129 19.85 6.86 20.53
C GLY A 129 20.59 6.40 19.27
N ASP A 130 20.16 5.27 18.67
CA ASP A 130 20.78 4.71 17.46
C ASP A 130 19.96 5.01 16.21
N VAL A 131 19.20 6.10 16.21
CA VAL A 131 18.28 6.45 15.13
C VAL A 131 18.98 6.58 13.77
N GLU A 132 20.19 7.18 13.74
CA GLU A 132 20.91 7.34 12.47
C GLU A 132 21.32 6.00 11.87
N PHE A 133 21.75 5.05 12.71
CA PHE A 133 22.11 3.72 12.25
C PHE A 133 20.90 3.00 11.66
N PHE A 134 19.78 2.96 12.37
CA PHE A 134 18.61 2.24 11.88
C PHE A 134 17.93 2.92 10.69
N ASN A 135 17.94 4.25 10.65
CA ASN A 135 17.46 4.97 9.46
C ASN A 135 18.32 4.61 8.24
N SER A 136 19.63 4.49 8.40
CA SER A 136 20.54 4.07 7.33
C SER A 136 20.20 2.66 6.83
N GLU A 137 19.91 1.73 7.75
CA GLU A 137 19.52 0.36 7.39
C GLU A 137 18.19 0.33 6.64
N ILE A 138 17.22 1.14 7.06
CA ILE A 138 15.93 1.25 6.39
C ILE A 138 16.10 1.80 4.97
N ILE A 139 16.92 2.83 4.80
CA ILE A 139 17.20 3.42 3.48
C ILE A 139 17.89 2.41 2.56
N LYS A 140 18.83 1.64 3.08
CA LYS A 140 19.49 0.58 2.29
C LYS A 140 18.48 -0.45 1.80
N GLU A 141 17.59 -0.89 2.69
CA GLU A 141 16.57 -1.86 2.31
C GLU A 141 15.58 -1.26 1.30
N ALA A 142 15.19 0.00 1.47
CA ALA A 142 14.32 0.70 0.52
C ALA A 142 14.95 0.73 -0.88
N ASN A 143 16.27 0.98 -0.97
CA ASN A 143 16.99 0.94 -2.24
C ASN A 143 16.93 -0.44 -2.89
N ILE A 144 17.04 -1.50 -2.10
CA ILE A 144 16.95 -2.88 -2.60
C ILE A 144 15.56 -3.11 -3.21
N TRP A 145 14.50 -2.71 -2.50
CA TRP A 145 13.13 -2.88 -2.97
C TRP A 145 12.87 -2.14 -4.29
N VAL A 146 13.37 -0.93 -4.42
CA VAL A 146 13.18 -0.13 -5.64
C VAL A 146 13.98 -0.72 -6.81
N LYS A 147 15.21 -1.16 -6.58
CA LYS A 147 16.07 -1.73 -7.64
C LYS A 147 15.56 -3.07 -8.17
N HIS A 148 15.19 -3.97 -7.28
CA HIS A 148 14.83 -5.34 -7.67
C HIS A 148 13.40 -5.48 -8.18
N ASN A 149 12.60 -4.42 -8.07
CA ASN A 149 11.18 -4.47 -8.40
C ASN A 149 10.76 -3.37 -9.38
N SER A 150 11.73 -2.76 -10.02
CA SER A 150 11.47 -1.74 -11.04
C SER A 150 11.21 -2.36 -12.41
#